data_2b437922db8c3f4cbd8e381504684d89
#
_entry.id   2b437922db8c3f4cbd8e381504684d89
#
_cell.length_a   1.000
_cell.length_b   1.000
_cell.length_c   1.000
_cell.angle_alpha   90.00
_cell.angle_beta   90.00
_cell.angle_gamma   90.00
#
_symmetry.space_group_name_H-M   'P 1'
#
loop_
_entity.id
_entity.type
_entity.pdbx_description
1 polymer ?
#
loop_
_entity_poly.entity_id
_entity_poly.type
_entity_poly.pdbx_seq_one_letter_code
_entity_poly.pdbx_strand_id
1 'polypeptide(L)'
;MRVLATLAMMMASLVAVPAQAQSKIQTPAKVAQVLEDNVTGRPTPPPITDKDNLWLLDLSTGGRVTIWLRPDVAPKMVERIKTLTRRHFYDGLAFHRVIDGFMAQGGDPKGDGTGGSDLPNVEAEFNYLPHVRGSVAAARADDPNSANSQFYIVFQPRFALDKKYTVFGRVLDGMQYVDAIERGEPPANPSRIVHAYIAADNPPAYVPLAPTPAPSLGAPVTLPGAAPATPVRRPAAKAAPAKKAATATK
;
A
#
# COMPACT_ATOMS: atom_id res chain seq x y z
N MET A 1 -53.14 8.77 -80.90
CA MET A 1 -53.20 7.92 -79.72
C MET A 1 -52.11 8.38 -78.81
N ARG A 2 -52.49 8.97 -77.65
CA ARG A 2 -51.57 9.57 -76.65
C ARG A 2 -51.52 8.59 -75.50
N VAL A 3 -50.32 8.09 -75.09
CA VAL A 3 -50.09 7.30 -73.91
C VAL A 3 -49.43 8.22 -72.86
N LEU A 4 -50.14 8.54 -71.78
CA LEU A 4 -49.58 9.21 -70.60
C LEU A 4 -48.77 8.24 -69.78
N ALA A 5 -47.50 8.60 -69.53
CA ALA A 5 -46.66 7.94 -68.56
C ALA A 5 -46.81 8.66 -67.20
N THR A 6 -47.36 8.01 -66.17
CA THR A 6 -47.43 8.51 -64.82
C THR A 6 -46.14 8.12 -64.05
N LEU A 7 -45.37 9.15 -63.68
CA LEU A 7 -44.16 9.02 -62.85
C LEU A 7 -44.59 8.97 -61.39
N ALA A 8 -44.42 7.83 -60.72
CA ALA A 8 -44.67 7.67 -59.28
C ALA A 8 -43.47 8.18 -58.49
N MET A 9 -43.63 9.25 -57.77
CA MET A 9 -42.61 9.89 -56.89
C MET A 9 -42.64 9.15 -55.54
N MET A 10 -41.64 8.25 -55.29
CA MET A 10 -41.44 7.64 -53.98
C MET A 10 -40.83 8.64 -53.00
N MET A 11 -41.64 9.17 -52.09
CA MET A 11 -41.17 9.94 -50.93
C MET A 11 -40.46 9.01 -49.95
N ALA A 12 -39.15 9.11 -49.82
CA ALA A 12 -38.41 8.46 -48.76
C ALA A 12 -38.63 9.20 -47.43
N SER A 13 -39.43 8.59 -46.56
CA SER A 13 -39.63 9.10 -45.19
C SER A 13 -38.37 8.88 -44.38
N LEU A 14 -37.62 9.95 -44.14
CA LEU A 14 -36.52 9.96 -43.18
C LEU A 14 -37.14 9.84 -41.77
N VAL A 15 -37.07 8.66 -41.17
CA VAL A 15 -37.42 8.45 -39.75
C VAL A 15 -36.31 9.05 -38.93
N ALA A 16 -36.55 10.24 -38.35
CA ALA A 16 -35.66 10.85 -37.39
C ALA A 16 -35.65 10.01 -36.09
N VAL A 17 -34.56 9.34 -35.80
CA VAL A 17 -34.34 8.64 -34.54
C VAL A 17 -34.25 9.70 -33.42
N PRO A 18 -35.08 9.63 -32.36
CA PRO A 18 -35.06 10.61 -31.30
C PRO A 18 -33.73 10.62 -30.58
N ALA A 19 -33.19 11.81 -30.28
CA ALA A 19 -31.90 12.05 -29.66
C ALA A 19 -31.71 11.34 -28.30
N GLN A 20 -32.77 10.88 -27.65
CA GLN A 20 -32.70 10.10 -26.40
C GLN A 20 -32.23 8.66 -26.59
N ALA A 21 -32.20 8.12 -27.80
CA ALA A 21 -31.68 6.77 -28.06
C ALA A 21 -30.14 6.75 -28.14
N GLN A 22 -29.46 7.88 -28.26
CA GLN A 22 -28.00 7.97 -28.38
C GLN A 22 -27.26 7.95 -27.04
N SER A 23 -27.95 8.13 -25.89
CA SER A 23 -27.31 8.21 -24.57
C SER A 23 -26.90 6.87 -23.96
N LYS A 24 -27.11 5.75 -24.64
CA LYS A 24 -26.77 4.39 -24.18
C LYS A 24 -25.57 3.75 -24.89
N ILE A 25 -24.90 4.49 -25.77
CA ILE A 25 -23.66 3.97 -26.34
C ILE A 25 -22.56 4.14 -25.30
N GLN A 26 -22.24 3.07 -24.60
CA GLN A 26 -21.12 3.02 -23.67
C GLN A 26 -19.82 3.30 -24.44
N THR A 27 -18.94 4.14 -23.86
CA THR A 27 -17.63 4.39 -24.47
C THR A 27 -16.86 3.08 -24.65
N PRO A 28 -16.03 2.91 -25.70
CA PRO A 28 -15.28 1.67 -25.94
C PRO A 28 -14.48 1.19 -24.72
N ALA A 29 -13.94 2.12 -23.93
CA ALA A 29 -13.23 1.79 -22.70
C ALA A 29 -14.13 1.13 -21.64
N LYS A 30 -15.38 1.61 -21.47
CA LYS A 30 -16.33 1.03 -20.52
C LYS A 30 -16.83 -0.35 -20.97
N VAL A 31 -16.97 -0.56 -22.27
CA VAL A 31 -17.32 -1.87 -22.84
C VAL A 31 -16.19 -2.87 -22.67
N ALA A 32 -14.94 -2.45 -22.90
CA ALA A 32 -13.75 -3.28 -22.68
C ALA A 32 -13.64 -3.72 -21.22
N GLN A 33 -13.83 -2.80 -20.27
CA GLN A 33 -13.82 -3.10 -18.83
C GLN A 33 -14.89 -4.12 -18.44
N VAL A 34 -16.12 -3.97 -18.93
CA VAL A 34 -17.21 -4.92 -18.66
C VAL A 34 -16.89 -6.31 -19.25
N LEU A 35 -16.23 -6.37 -20.41
CA LEU A 35 -15.80 -7.62 -21.02
C LEU A 35 -14.71 -8.32 -20.21
N GLU A 36 -13.72 -7.59 -19.72
CA GLU A 36 -12.64 -8.12 -18.86
C GLU A 36 -13.20 -8.65 -17.52
N ASP A 37 -14.09 -7.90 -16.88
CA ASP A 37 -14.75 -8.32 -15.64
C ASP A 37 -15.56 -9.61 -15.85
N ASN A 38 -16.21 -9.77 -17.00
CA ASN A 38 -16.98 -10.98 -17.34
C ASN A 38 -16.08 -12.20 -17.63
N VAL A 39 -14.88 -12.00 -18.17
CA VAL A 39 -13.94 -13.10 -18.49
C VAL A 39 -13.24 -13.62 -17.23
N THR A 40 -12.86 -12.74 -16.30
CA THR A 40 -12.09 -13.13 -15.11
C THR A 40 -12.96 -13.29 -13.85
N GLY A 41 -14.19 -12.78 -13.85
CA GLY A 41 -15.04 -12.66 -12.67
C GLY A 41 -14.41 -11.77 -11.56
N ARG A 42 -13.43 -10.96 -11.92
CA ARG A 42 -12.73 -10.02 -11.02
C ARG A 42 -12.83 -8.61 -11.59
N PRO A 43 -13.11 -7.61 -10.76
CA PRO A 43 -13.13 -6.23 -11.21
C PRO A 43 -11.73 -5.78 -11.65
N THR A 44 -11.68 -4.92 -12.66
CA THR A 44 -10.43 -4.36 -13.18
C THR A 44 -9.84 -3.38 -12.18
N PRO A 45 -8.60 -3.59 -11.73
CA PRO A 45 -7.96 -2.68 -10.80
C PRO A 45 -7.64 -1.32 -11.46
N PRO A 46 -7.66 -0.21 -10.71
CA PRO A 46 -7.22 1.07 -11.24
C PRO A 46 -5.75 1.01 -11.66
N PRO A 47 -5.31 1.78 -12.66
CA PRO A 47 -3.89 1.88 -13.00
C PRO A 47 -3.05 2.32 -11.79
N ILE A 48 -1.86 1.76 -11.63
CA ILE A 48 -0.92 2.15 -10.55
C ILE A 48 -0.41 3.60 -10.68
N THR A 49 -0.64 4.22 -11.83
CA THR A 49 -0.32 5.63 -12.12
C THR A 49 -1.49 6.58 -11.84
N ASP A 50 -2.66 6.04 -11.49
CA ASP A 50 -3.82 6.83 -11.15
C ASP A 50 -3.64 7.49 -9.78
N LYS A 51 -3.29 8.78 -9.80
CA LYS A 51 -3.00 9.57 -8.60
C LYS A 51 -4.17 9.64 -7.61
N ASP A 52 -5.41 9.50 -8.08
CA ASP A 52 -6.57 9.50 -7.19
C ASP A 52 -6.63 8.23 -6.31
N ASN A 53 -5.97 7.17 -6.74
CA ASN A 53 -5.86 5.91 -6.04
C ASN A 53 -4.45 5.64 -5.46
N LEU A 54 -3.66 6.70 -5.26
CA LEU A 54 -2.38 6.63 -4.53
C LEU A 54 -2.51 7.38 -3.20
N TRP A 55 -2.37 6.64 -2.11
CA TRP A 55 -2.32 7.17 -0.74
C TRP A 55 -0.87 7.28 -0.30
N LEU A 56 -0.45 8.47 0.08
CA LEU A 56 0.91 8.78 0.48
C LEU A 56 0.96 9.00 1.98
N LEU A 57 1.86 8.30 2.67
CA LEU A 57 2.11 8.46 4.10
C LEU A 57 3.54 8.90 4.32
N ASP A 58 3.74 10.09 4.86
CA ASP A 58 5.04 10.54 5.35
C ASP A 58 5.21 10.03 6.77
N LEU A 59 6.20 9.17 6.99
CA LEU A 59 6.42 8.53 8.27
C LEU A 59 7.56 9.17 9.06
N SER A 60 7.44 9.19 10.37
CA SER A 60 8.51 9.62 11.29
C SER A 60 9.76 8.73 11.20
N THR A 61 9.66 7.58 10.55
CA THR A 61 10.79 6.69 10.23
C THR A 61 11.68 7.20 9.09
N GLY A 62 11.37 8.37 8.52
CA GLY A 62 12.26 9.10 7.63
C GLY A 62 11.95 8.94 6.14
N GLY A 63 10.72 8.57 5.76
CA GLY A 63 10.37 8.46 4.35
C GLY A 63 8.89 8.44 4.02
N ARG A 64 8.59 8.57 2.73
CA ARG A 64 7.25 8.49 2.18
C ARG A 64 6.95 7.05 1.75
N VAL A 65 5.78 6.56 2.16
CA VAL A 65 5.20 5.28 1.72
C VAL A 65 4.12 5.58 0.71
N THR A 66 4.17 4.93 -0.46
CA THR A 66 3.14 5.03 -1.49
C THR A 66 2.29 3.76 -1.48
N ILE A 67 1.00 3.91 -1.24
CA ILE A 67 0.02 2.83 -1.16
C ILE A 67 -0.96 2.95 -2.33
N TRP A 68 -1.08 1.89 -3.12
CA TRP A 68 -2.08 1.76 -4.16
C TRP A 68 -3.40 1.32 -3.55
N LEU A 69 -4.41 2.16 -3.65
CA LEU A 69 -5.76 1.90 -3.19
C LEU A 69 -6.54 1.09 -4.23
N ARG A 70 -7.38 0.19 -3.77
CA ARG A 70 -8.12 -0.77 -4.59
C ARG A 70 -9.65 -0.57 -4.44
N PRO A 71 -10.22 0.53 -5.01
CA PRO A 71 -11.66 0.79 -4.97
C PRO A 71 -12.47 -0.24 -5.76
N ASP A 72 -11.84 -0.99 -6.65
CA ASP A 72 -12.44 -2.08 -7.40
C ASP A 72 -12.92 -3.25 -6.51
N VAL A 73 -12.27 -3.47 -5.36
CA VAL A 73 -12.59 -4.56 -4.43
C VAL A 73 -13.05 -4.10 -3.05
N ALA A 74 -12.78 -2.85 -2.68
CA ALA A 74 -13.14 -2.27 -1.39
C ALA A 74 -13.51 -0.79 -1.53
N PRO A 75 -14.55 -0.45 -2.33
CA PRO A 75 -14.91 0.94 -2.62
C PRO A 75 -15.25 1.76 -1.38
N LYS A 76 -16.00 1.21 -0.42
CA LYS A 76 -16.42 1.92 0.79
C LYS A 76 -15.23 2.23 1.70
N MET A 77 -14.32 1.26 1.88
CA MET A 77 -13.14 1.48 2.72
C MET A 77 -12.16 2.46 2.05
N VAL A 78 -11.96 2.37 0.74
CA VAL A 78 -11.13 3.33 0.00
C VAL A 78 -11.68 4.75 0.10
N GLU A 79 -13.00 4.93 -0.07
CA GLU A 79 -13.65 6.24 0.09
C GLU A 79 -13.47 6.78 1.51
N ARG A 80 -13.58 5.91 2.54
CA ARG A 80 -13.32 6.28 3.93
C ARG A 80 -11.89 6.80 4.12
N ILE A 81 -10.89 6.08 3.59
CA ILE A 81 -9.48 6.49 3.68
C ILE A 81 -9.28 7.85 2.99
N LYS A 82 -9.80 8.04 1.78
CA LYS A 82 -9.68 9.32 1.05
C LYS A 82 -10.33 10.47 1.81
N THR A 83 -11.55 10.27 2.31
CA THR A 83 -12.29 11.27 3.08
C THR A 83 -11.54 11.71 4.34
N LEU A 84 -11.05 10.75 5.12
CA LEU A 84 -10.31 11.03 6.34
C LEU A 84 -8.95 11.66 6.06
N THR A 85 -8.26 11.23 5.00
CA THR A 85 -7.00 11.83 4.56
C THR A 85 -7.17 13.31 4.22
N ARG A 86 -8.19 13.67 3.44
CA ARG A 86 -8.50 15.07 3.07
C ARG A 86 -8.94 15.93 4.25
N ARG A 87 -9.38 15.30 5.35
CA ARG A 87 -9.67 15.98 6.63
C ARG A 87 -8.43 16.06 7.54
N HIS A 88 -7.25 15.66 7.07
CA HIS A 88 -6.01 15.56 7.88
C HIS A 88 -6.15 14.69 9.12
N PHE A 89 -7.12 13.77 9.14
CA PHE A 89 -7.40 12.92 10.28
C PHE A 89 -6.22 12.03 10.68
N TYR A 90 -5.44 11.56 9.71
CA TYR A 90 -4.31 10.66 9.95
C TYR A 90 -3.04 11.38 10.40
N ASP A 91 -2.95 12.71 10.26
CA ASP A 91 -1.75 13.49 10.58
C ASP A 91 -1.44 13.39 12.08
N GLY A 92 -0.19 13.06 12.40
CA GLY A 92 0.28 12.88 13.77
C GLY A 92 -0.11 11.56 14.44
N LEU A 93 -0.95 10.72 13.85
CA LEU A 93 -1.39 9.47 14.48
C LEU A 93 -0.25 8.44 14.60
N ALA A 94 -0.26 7.73 15.72
CA ALA A 94 0.73 6.70 16.02
C ALA A 94 0.37 5.35 15.41
N PHE A 95 1.40 4.55 15.13
CA PHE A 95 1.26 3.10 15.03
C PHE A 95 1.27 2.52 16.45
N HIS A 96 0.10 2.29 17.00
CA HIS A 96 -0.11 1.95 18.40
C HIS A 96 0.05 0.45 18.71
N ARG A 97 0.03 -0.40 17.68
CA ARG A 97 0.21 -1.85 17.79
C ARG A 97 1.04 -2.38 16.64
N VAL A 98 2.24 -2.85 16.94
CA VAL A 98 3.21 -3.28 15.93
C VAL A 98 3.83 -4.62 16.33
N ILE A 99 3.39 -5.69 15.68
CA ILE A 99 3.82 -7.05 15.97
C ILE A 99 4.87 -7.47 14.95
N ASP A 100 6.06 -7.82 15.43
CA ASP A 100 7.14 -8.28 14.56
C ASP A 100 6.73 -9.52 13.75
N GLY A 101 7.16 -9.57 12.50
CA GLY A 101 6.79 -10.63 11.56
C GLY A 101 5.29 -10.72 11.26
N PHE A 102 4.46 -9.75 11.70
CA PHE A 102 3.03 -9.73 11.39
C PHE A 102 2.61 -8.41 10.73
N MET A 103 2.41 -7.34 11.48
CA MET A 103 1.85 -6.09 10.93
C MET A 103 2.15 -4.85 11.80
N ALA A 104 2.02 -3.66 11.19
CA ALA A 104 1.93 -2.38 11.87
C ALA A 104 0.50 -1.82 11.76
N GLN A 105 -0.16 -1.60 12.89
CA GLN A 105 -1.53 -1.07 12.99
C GLN A 105 -1.51 0.38 13.48
N GLY A 106 -2.26 1.23 12.77
CA GLY A 106 -2.44 2.65 13.07
C GLY A 106 -3.83 3.15 12.72
N GLY A 107 -4.00 4.49 12.67
CA GLY A 107 -5.28 5.11 12.31
C GLY A 107 -6.26 5.24 13.47
N ASP A 108 -5.77 5.11 14.71
CA ASP A 108 -6.52 5.33 15.93
C ASP A 108 -6.17 6.70 16.54
N PRO A 109 -7.12 7.65 16.66
CA PRO A 109 -6.85 8.95 17.28
C PRO A 109 -6.58 8.89 18.78
N LYS A 110 -7.03 7.83 19.48
CA LYS A 110 -6.73 7.62 20.89
C LYS A 110 -5.38 6.94 21.10
N GLY A 111 -4.91 6.14 20.14
CA GLY A 111 -3.65 5.42 20.22
C GLY A 111 -3.66 4.21 21.17
N ASP A 112 -4.83 3.72 21.58
CA ASP A 112 -5.01 2.57 22.47
C ASP A 112 -5.72 1.37 21.81
N GLY A 113 -6.07 1.51 20.52
CA GLY A 113 -6.80 0.51 19.75
C GLY A 113 -8.32 0.62 19.81
N THR A 114 -8.88 1.50 20.64
CA THR A 114 -10.32 1.63 20.86
C THR A 114 -10.96 2.77 20.10
N GLY A 115 -10.16 3.67 19.51
CA GLY A 115 -10.64 4.86 18.83
C GLY A 115 -11.01 4.63 17.38
N GLY A 116 -11.74 5.61 16.83
CA GLY A 116 -12.13 5.68 15.43
C GLY A 116 -12.46 7.12 15.03
N SER A 117 -12.82 7.35 13.78
CA SER A 117 -13.32 8.64 13.33
C SER A 117 -14.77 8.86 13.78
N ASP A 118 -15.26 10.09 13.63
CA ASP A 118 -16.65 10.51 13.87
C ASP A 118 -17.64 9.95 12.83
N LEU A 119 -17.15 9.32 11.77
CA LEU A 119 -17.98 8.76 10.70
C LEU A 119 -18.55 7.37 11.12
N PRO A 120 -19.70 6.96 10.56
CA PRO A 120 -20.26 5.62 10.78
C PRO A 120 -19.27 4.51 10.43
N ASN A 121 -19.40 3.33 11.01
CA ASN A 121 -18.57 2.18 10.63
C ASN A 121 -18.76 1.79 9.17
N VAL A 122 -17.75 1.14 8.60
CA VAL A 122 -17.73 0.64 7.22
C VAL A 122 -18.07 -0.83 7.22
N GLU A 123 -19.03 -1.22 6.37
CA GLU A 123 -19.35 -2.62 6.14
C GLU A 123 -18.15 -3.40 5.60
N ALA A 124 -18.11 -4.68 5.93
CA ALA A 124 -17.05 -5.57 5.44
C ALA A 124 -17.11 -5.74 3.91
N GLU A 125 -15.95 -5.60 3.27
CA GLU A 125 -15.76 -5.80 1.83
C GLU A 125 -14.72 -6.91 1.64
N PHE A 126 -15.03 -8.13 2.13
CA PHE A 126 -14.13 -9.27 2.01
C PHE A 126 -13.94 -9.64 0.54
N ASN A 127 -12.68 -9.73 0.13
CA ASN A 127 -12.33 -9.91 -1.26
C ASN A 127 -11.22 -10.96 -1.44
N TYR A 128 -10.78 -11.16 -2.69
CA TYR A 128 -9.80 -12.18 -3.05
C TYR A 128 -8.34 -11.77 -2.86
N LEU A 129 -8.06 -10.51 -2.49
CA LEU A 129 -6.69 -10.05 -2.29
C LEU A 129 -6.08 -10.72 -1.07
N PRO A 130 -4.88 -11.32 -1.20
CA PRO A 130 -4.24 -12.02 -0.09
C PRO A 130 -3.54 -11.06 0.86
N HIS A 131 -3.43 -11.46 2.13
CA HIS A 131 -2.61 -10.78 3.12
C HIS A 131 -1.14 -11.18 2.95
N VAL A 132 -0.49 -10.60 1.95
CA VAL A 132 0.96 -10.73 1.70
C VAL A 132 1.71 -9.50 2.19
N ARG A 133 3.04 -9.55 2.20
CA ARG A 133 3.87 -8.39 2.55
C ARG A 133 3.46 -7.14 1.77
N GLY A 134 3.24 -6.03 2.49
CA GLY A 134 2.80 -4.76 1.95
C GLY A 134 1.30 -4.65 1.68
N SER A 135 0.49 -5.69 1.93
CA SER A 135 -0.98 -5.56 1.90
C SER A 135 -1.44 -4.62 3.00
N VAL A 136 -2.43 -3.76 2.67
CA VAL A 136 -3.05 -2.82 3.59
C VAL A 136 -4.50 -3.21 3.78
N ALA A 137 -4.90 -3.45 5.02
CA ALA A 137 -6.24 -3.94 5.34
C ALA A 137 -6.88 -3.16 6.50
N ALA A 138 -8.21 -3.15 6.52
CA ALA A 138 -8.99 -2.51 7.58
C ALA A 138 -8.90 -3.30 8.89
N ALA A 139 -8.55 -2.62 9.98
CA ALA A 139 -8.67 -3.17 11.31
C ALA A 139 -10.12 -2.99 11.81
N ARG A 140 -10.59 -3.93 12.62
CA ARG A 140 -11.95 -3.99 13.16
C ARG A 140 -12.02 -4.72 14.50
N ALA A 141 -13.10 -4.54 15.23
CA ALA A 141 -13.45 -5.36 16.39
C ALA A 141 -14.01 -6.73 15.95
N ASP A 142 -14.73 -7.44 16.81
CA ASP A 142 -15.29 -8.76 16.49
C ASP A 142 -16.37 -8.71 15.40
N ASP A 143 -17.22 -7.68 15.41
CA ASP A 143 -18.19 -7.47 14.34
C ASP A 143 -17.48 -7.19 13.01
N PRO A 144 -17.73 -7.97 11.95
CA PRO A 144 -17.19 -7.74 10.63
C PRO A 144 -17.43 -6.32 10.08
N ASN A 145 -18.54 -5.70 10.46
CA ASN A 145 -18.98 -4.39 9.99
C ASN A 145 -18.51 -3.23 10.93
N SER A 146 -17.53 -3.47 11.78
CA SER A 146 -17.02 -2.48 12.74
C SER A 146 -15.76 -1.75 12.29
N ALA A 147 -15.31 -1.91 11.03
CA ALA A 147 -14.20 -1.15 10.49
C ALA A 147 -14.52 0.36 10.49
N ASN A 148 -13.54 1.21 10.77
CA ASN A 148 -13.73 2.66 10.79
C ASN A 148 -12.56 3.41 10.16
N SER A 149 -11.58 3.86 10.95
CA SER A 149 -10.38 4.58 10.50
C SER A 149 -9.11 3.76 10.63
N GLN A 150 -9.12 2.72 11.47
CA GLN A 150 -7.93 1.93 11.74
C GLN A 150 -7.59 0.99 10.58
N PHE A 151 -6.29 0.85 10.32
CA PHE A 151 -5.75 -0.02 9.28
C PHE A 151 -4.46 -0.67 9.77
N TYR A 152 -4.02 -1.71 9.05
CA TYR A 152 -2.70 -2.31 9.27
C TYR A 152 -1.99 -2.61 7.96
N ILE A 153 -0.64 -2.56 8.01
CA ILE A 153 0.25 -2.90 6.90
C ILE A 153 0.96 -4.20 7.27
N VAL A 154 0.88 -5.19 6.40
CA VAL A 154 1.40 -6.55 6.65
C VAL A 154 2.91 -6.61 6.40
N PHE A 155 3.68 -7.12 7.35
CA PHE A 155 5.12 -7.37 7.20
C PHE A 155 5.42 -8.70 6.50
N GLN A 156 4.70 -9.76 6.88
CA GLN A 156 4.87 -11.11 6.32
C GLN A 156 3.51 -11.74 6.01
N PRO A 157 3.44 -12.68 5.05
CA PRO A 157 2.17 -13.29 4.66
C PRO A 157 1.38 -13.90 5.82
N ARG A 158 0.07 -13.63 5.85
CA ARG A 158 -0.89 -14.11 6.87
C ARG A 158 -2.19 -14.58 6.23
N PHE A 159 -2.13 -15.64 5.44
CA PHE A 159 -3.26 -16.17 4.68
C PHE A 159 -4.47 -16.59 5.54
N ALA A 160 -4.27 -16.83 6.85
CA ALA A 160 -5.35 -17.09 7.79
C ALA A 160 -6.35 -15.92 7.93
N LEU A 161 -5.97 -14.70 7.50
CA LEU A 161 -6.80 -13.50 7.49
C LEU A 161 -7.57 -13.31 6.18
N ASP A 162 -7.23 -14.07 5.13
CA ASP A 162 -7.84 -13.94 3.81
C ASP A 162 -9.34 -14.19 3.90
N LYS A 163 -10.12 -13.36 3.19
CA LYS A 163 -11.59 -13.37 3.19
C LYS A 163 -12.24 -13.14 4.56
N LYS A 164 -11.48 -12.72 5.57
CA LYS A 164 -11.97 -12.37 6.92
C LYS A 164 -11.75 -10.91 7.27
N TYR A 165 -10.84 -10.25 6.56
CA TYR A 165 -10.56 -8.81 6.67
C TYR A 165 -10.58 -8.17 5.29
N THR A 166 -10.99 -6.90 5.24
CA THR A 166 -11.06 -6.12 4.00
C THR A 166 -9.66 -5.63 3.62
N VAL A 167 -9.04 -6.26 2.63
CA VAL A 167 -7.82 -5.72 1.99
C VAL A 167 -8.25 -4.63 1.01
N PHE A 168 -7.76 -3.41 1.20
CA PHE A 168 -8.16 -2.25 0.40
C PHE A 168 -6.99 -1.57 -0.33
N GLY A 169 -5.76 -2.04 -0.11
CA GLY A 169 -4.58 -1.44 -0.75
C GLY A 169 -3.32 -2.29 -0.65
N ARG A 170 -2.27 -1.80 -1.30
CA ARG A 170 -0.94 -2.41 -1.28
C ARG A 170 0.15 -1.35 -1.36
N VAL A 171 1.20 -1.50 -0.57
CA VAL A 171 2.41 -0.69 -0.67
C VAL A 171 3.09 -0.94 -2.02
N LEU A 172 3.30 0.12 -2.80
CA LEU A 172 4.07 0.12 -4.05
C LEU A 172 5.53 0.50 -3.80
N ASP A 173 5.75 1.48 -2.93
CA ASP A 173 7.08 2.02 -2.63
C ASP A 173 7.16 2.43 -1.16
N GLY A 174 8.38 2.50 -0.62
CA GLY A 174 8.61 2.95 0.77
C GLY A 174 8.45 1.84 1.83
N MET A 175 8.39 0.55 1.45
CA MET A 175 8.23 -0.54 2.43
C MET A 175 9.35 -0.61 3.47
N GLN A 176 10.55 -0.14 3.15
CA GLN A 176 11.68 -0.01 4.10
C GLN A 176 11.35 0.94 5.28
N TYR A 177 10.54 1.97 5.04
CA TYR A 177 10.10 2.89 6.11
C TYR A 177 9.01 2.27 6.98
N VAL A 178 8.21 1.37 6.41
CA VAL A 178 7.25 0.57 7.18
C VAL A 178 7.99 -0.46 8.03
N ASP A 179 9.05 -1.09 7.53
CA ASP A 179 9.89 -2.02 8.29
C ASP A 179 10.60 -1.34 9.47
N ALA A 180 10.90 -0.05 9.35
CA ALA A 180 11.55 0.74 10.41
C ALA A 180 10.58 1.21 11.52
N ILE A 181 9.28 0.95 11.41
CA ILE A 181 8.30 1.27 12.46
C ILE A 181 8.66 0.51 13.74
N GLU A 182 8.72 1.23 14.85
CA GLU A 182 9.01 0.68 16.19
C GLU A 182 8.03 -0.43 16.57
N ARG A 183 8.56 -1.58 17.03
CA ARG A 183 7.77 -2.75 17.47
C ARG A 183 7.26 -2.57 18.90
N GLY A 184 6.08 -3.13 19.17
CA GLY A 184 5.47 -3.14 20.51
C GLY A 184 3.94 -3.10 20.47
N GLU A 185 3.31 -3.47 21.60
CA GLU A 185 1.85 -3.47 21.77
C GLU A 185 1.48 -2.80 23.12
N PRO A 186 1.59 -1.46 23.30
CA PRO A 186 2.10 -0.46 22.36
C PRO A 186 3.64 -0.37 22.32
N PRO A 187 4.23 0.22 21.21
CA PRO A 187 5.65 0.53 21.16
C PRO A 187 6.04 1.55 22.25
N ALA A 188 7.28 1.46 22.76
CA ALA A 188 7.78 2.40 23.77
C ALA A 188 7.90 3.84 23.23
N ASN A 189 8.33 3.98 21.96
CA ASN A 189 8.40 5.25 21.22
C ASN A 189 7.67 5.11 19.90
N PRO A 190 6.33 5.24 19.87
CA PRO A 190 5.55 4.92 18.69
C PRO A 190 5.94 5.77 17.47
N SER A 191 6.27 5.12 16.36
CA SER A 191 6.39 5.78 15.07
C SER A 191 5.04 6.36 14.66
N ARG A 192 5.07 7.48 13.89
CA ARG A 192 3.86 8.23 13.55
C ARG A 192 3.75 8.46 12.05
N ILE A 193 2.52 8.67 11.61
CA ILE A 193 2.21 9.30 10.33
C ILE A 193 2.41 10.79 10.55
N VAL A 194 3.41 11.39 9.91
CA VAL A 194 3.64 12.84 9.98
C VAL A 194 2.55 13.56 9.21
N HIS A 195 2.35 13.13 7.95
CA HIS A 195 1.28 13.61 7.08
C HIS A 195 0.76 12.48 6.20
N ALA A 196 -0.52 12.57 5.84
CA ALA A 196 -1.17 11.69 4.88
C ALA A 196 -1.78 12.50 3.72
N TYR A 197 -1.65 12.02 2.47
CA TYR A 197 -2.14 12.70 1.28
C TYR A 197 -2.74 11.72 0.27
N ILE A 198 -3.65 12.21 -0.55
CA ILE A 198 -3.99 11.58 -1.82
C ILE A 198 -3.13 12.26 -2.90
N ALA A 199 -2.46 11.48 -3.76
CA ALA A 199 -1.50 12.04 -4.71
C ALA A 199 -2.13 12.96 -5.76
N ALA A 200 -3.44 12.84 -6.02
CA ALA A 200 -4.19 13.74 -6.88
C ALA A 200 -4.34 15.16 -6.30
N ASP A 201 -4.25 15.31 -4.98
CA ASP A 201 -4.41 16.60 -4.29
C ASP A 201 -3.08 17.41 -4.30
N ASN A 202 -2.13 17.06 -5.16
CA ASN A 202 -0.82 17.72 -5.35
C ASN A 202 -0.05 17.98 -4.04
N PRO A 203 0.22 16.94 -3.25
CA PRO A 203 0.95 17.10 -2.00
C PRO A 203 2.36 17.69 -2.24
N PRO A 204 2.96 18.34 -1.22
CA PRO A 204 4.33 18.80 -1.31
C PRO A 204 5.28 17.62 -1.57
N ALA A 205 6.42 17.92 -2.20
CA ALA A 205 7.51 16.95 -2.27
C ALA A 205 7.89 16.51 -0.86
N TYR A 206 8.18 15.21 -0.69
CA TYR A 206 8.66 14.72 0.61
C TYR A 206 9.99 15.42 0.96
N VAL A 207 10.01 16.05 2.13
CA VAL A 207 11.24 16.60 2.71
C VAL A 207 11.63 15.68 3.86
N PRO A 208 12.78 14.97 3.79
CA PRO A 208 13.25 14.14 4.89
C PRO A 208 13.36 14.97 6.17
N LEU A 209 12.85 14.48 7.27
CA LEU A 209 13.16 15.05 8.58
C LEU A 209 14.67 15.00 8.71
N ALA A 210 15.30 16.13 9.09
CA ALA A 210 16.72 16.16 9.36
C ALA A 210 17.03 15.01 10.34
N PRO A 211 18.06 14.18 10.08
CA PRO A 211 18.41 13.11 11.00
C PRO A 211 18.59 13.70 12.37
N THR A 212 17.81 13.22 13.35
CA THR A 212 18.07 13.55 14.75
C THR A 212 19.54 13.22 14.97
N PRO A 213 20.40 14.18 15.42
CA PRO A 213 21.80 13.88 15.65
C PRO A 213 21.83 12.66 16.58
N ALA A 214 22.50 11.61 16.12
CA ALA A 214 22.70 10.42 16.93
C ALA A 214 23.18 10.90 18.29
N PRO A 215 22.64 10.38 19.43
CA PRO A 215 23.16 10.71 20.73
C PRO A 215 24.67 10.49 20.64
N SER A 216 25.46 11.54 20.86
CA SER A 216 26.91 11.42 20.84
C SER A 216 27.22 10.31 21.82
N LEU A 217 27.71 9.18 21.30
CA LEU A 217 28.28 8.15 22.17
C LEU A 217 29.27 8.88 23.03
N GLY A 218 28.96 9.10 24.30
CA GLY A 218 29.89 9.68 25.27
C GLY A 218 31.22 8.98 25.11
N ALA A 219 32.32 9.73 25.33
CA ALA A 219 33.66 9.19 25.23
C ALA A 219 33.72 7.76 25.77
N PRO A 220 34.44 6.84 25.15
CA PRO A 220 34.44 5.43 25.53
C PRO A 220 34.69 5.31 27.03
N VAL A 221 33.71 4.74 27.73
CA VAL A 221 33.83 4.48 29.16
C VAL A 221 34.94 3.46 29.34
N THR A 222 36.11 3.86 29.77
CA THR A 222 37.17 2.94 30.15
C THR A 222 36.76 2.27 31.43
N LEU A 223 36.38 0.98 31.34
CA LEU A 223 36.05 0.19 32.51
C LEU A 223 37.28 0.12 33.43
N PRO A 224 37.19 0.46 34.72
CA PRO A 224 38.30 0.35 35.66
C PRO A 224 38.68 -1.15 35.77
N GLY A 225 39.90 -1.49 35.40
CA GLY A 225 40.42 -2.87 35.52
C GLY A 225 40.68 -3.62 34.23
N ALA A 226 40.46 -3.05 33.06
CA ALA A 226 40.90 -3.68 31.80
C ALA A 226 42.43 -3.55 31.66
N ALA A 227 43.20 -4.61 31.95
CA ALA A 227 44.61 -4.69 31.64
C ALA A 227 44.82 -4.55 30.13
N PRO A 228 45.91 -3.89 29.67
CA PRO A 228 46.17 -3.72 28.22
C PRO A 228 46.32 -5.11 27.58
N ALA A 229 45.53 -5.36 26.55
CA ALA A 229 45.58 -6.59 25.77
C ALA A 229 46.96 -6.72 25.11
N THR A 230 47.74 -7.72 25.55
CA THR A 230 49.03 -8.08 24.90
C THR A 230 48.73 -8.51 23.46
N PRO A 231 49.50 -8.01 22.47
CA PRO A 231 49.27 -8.39 21.09
C PRO A 231 49.57 -9.89 20.89
N VAL A 232 48.53 -10.65 20.58
CA VAL A 232 48.67 -12.09 20.22
C VAL A 232 49.46 -12.18 18.91
N ARG A 233 50.70 -12.67 19.00
CA ARG A 233 51.57 -12.94 17.86
C ARG A 233 50.96 -14.09 17.05
N ARG A 234 50.46 -13.80 15.85
CA ARG A 234 49.98 -14.79 14.91
C ARG A 234 51.10 -15.78 14.58
N PRO A 235 50.87 -17.11 14.67
CA PRO A 235 51.86 -18.08 14.19
C PRO A 235 52.04 -17.97 12.67
N ALA A 236 53.29 -17.96 12.23
CA ALA A 236 53.64 -17.95 10.81
C ALA A 236 53.06 -19.22 10.12
N ALA A 237 52.39 -19.01 8.98
CA ALA A 237 51.87 -20.09 8.15
C ALA A 237 53.03 -20.99 7.67
N LYS A 238 53.00 -22.26 7.99
CA LYS A 238 53.95 -23.30 7.52
C LYS A 238 53.73 -23.44 6.00
N ALA A 239 54.82 -23.21 5.22
CA ALA A 239 54.84 -23.39 3.78
C ALA A 239 54.58 -24.88 3.42
N ALA A 240 53.69 -25.09 2.47
CA ALA A 240 53.40 -26.43 1.92
C ALA A 240 54.58 -26.90 1.02
N PRO A 241 54.96 -28.20 1.02
CA PRO A 241 56.05 -28.73 0.18
C PRO A 241 55.65 -28.79 -1.29
N ALA A 242 56.57 -28.38 -2.17
CA ALA A 242 56.45 -28.43 -3.61
C ALA A 242 56.32 -29.87 -4.13
N LYS A 243 55.30 -30.14 -4.94
CA LYS A 243 55.15 -31.39 -5.68
C LYS A 243 56.21 -31.45 -6.82
N LYS A 244 57.09 -32.51 -6.75
CA LYS A 244 57.99 -32.89 -7.83
C LYS A 244 57.23 -33.34 -9.07
N ALA A 245 57.57 -32.75 -10.21
CA ALA A 245 57.14 -33.20 -11.51
C ALA A 245 57.77 -34.55 -11.84
N ALA A 246 56.95 -35.54 -12.21
CA ALA A 246 57.42 -36.81 -12.75
C ALA A 246 57.54 -36.69 -14.28
N THR A 247 58.72 -36.83 -14.79
CA THR A 247 59.07 -36.98 -16.20
C THR A 247 58.66 -38.37 -16.66
N ALA A 248 57.80 -38.50 -17.67
CA ALA A 248 57.52 -39.73 -18.35
C ALA A 248 58.32 -39.78 -19.64
N THR A 249 59.22 -40.78 -19.79
CA THR A 249 59.92 -41.16 -21.01
C THR A 249 59.32 -42.45 -21.55
N LYS A 250 59.04 -42.42 -22.87
CA LYS A 250 58.75 -43.44 -23.83
C LYS A 250 57.31 -43.76 -24.09
#